data_6783aa61aac57a4ae7cd130ce089bfc4
#
_entry.id   6783aa61aac57a4ae7cd130ce089bfc4
#
_cell.length_a   1.000
_cell.length_b   1.000
_cell.length_c   1.000
_cell.angle_alpha   90.00
_cell.angle_beta   90.00
_cell.angle_gamma   90.00
#
_symmetry.space_group_name_H-M   'P 1'
#
loop_
_entity.id
_entity.type
_entity.pdbx_description
1 polymer ?
#
loop_
_entity_poly.entity_id
_entity_poly.type
_entity_poly.pdbx_seq_one_letter_code
_entity_poly.pdbx_strand_id
1 'polypeptide(L)'
;MRRIVYQILFPLTTAMIWGSSFVAQSTSADHIGAFTFNAARCFAGFLALLVLIPLFRRFDKQPVQPLSPQEKKAHFRGLIWGGFCCGTALALACNLQQLGMVAGASAGKTSFITTMYVVLVPICGLFLKKKVPLTVWLGVMIAVAGLYCLCIKEDFTIVFSDFLVLLCAFAYTLQILVIDHFAPHYDGVALSCVQFFFTAVWSAVCMLVFEGDQLSWTALLSCMGEILYVGIFSGGLAYTLQILAQKESRNPTMVSLLLSLESVFGVLAGAIFLQEKMSGKEYLGCVLMLIAVVLAQLPAPKRKIAAIE
;
A
#
# COMPACT_ATOMS: atom_id res chain seq x y z
N MET A 1 -2.76 20.61 -13.80
CA MET A 1 -1.76 19.56 -14.06
C MET A 1 -1.26 18.90 -12.76
N ARG A 2 -0.71 19.62 -11.78
CA ARG A 2 -0.21 19.08 -10.49
C ARG A 2 -1.23 18.17 -9.78
N ARG A 3 -2.49 18.61 -9.65
CA ARG A 3 -3.56 17.85 -8.99
C ARG A 3 -3.80 16.47 -9.64
N ILE A 4 -3.81 16.38 -10.97
CA ILE A 4 -4.00 15.11 -11.70
C ILE A 4 -2.83 14.15 -11.41
N VAL A 5 -1.59 14.66 -11.40
CA VAL A 5 -0.40 13.85 -11.13
C VAL A 5 -0.48 13.22 -9.73
N TYR A 6 -0.71 14.02 -8.69
CA TYR A 6 -0.69 13.53 -7.32
C TYR A 6 -1.94 12.72 -6.94
N GLN A 7 -3.11 13.10 -7.44
CA GLN A 7 -4.37 12.46 -7.03
C GLN A 7 -4.78 11.27 -7.91
N ILE A 8 -4.24 11.13 -9.12
CA ILE A 8 -4.60 10.05 -10.04
C ILE A 8 -3.36 9.27 -10.45
N LEU A 9 -2.35 9.92 -11.05
CA LEU A 9 -1.21 9.19 -11.63
C LEU A 9 -0.38 8.49 -10.57
N PHE A 10 -0.11 9.13 -9.43
CA PHE A 10 0.69 8.52 -8.37
C PHE A 10 0.01 7.28 -7.78
N PRO A 11 -1.27 7.31 -7.33
CA PRO A 11 -1.94 6.10 -6.87
C PRO A 11 -2.05 5.01 -7.94
N LEU A 12 -2.28 5.39 -9.20
CA LEU A 12 -2.37 4.44 -10.30
C LEU A 12 -1.02 3.75 -10.56
N THR A 13 0.08 4.52 -10.60
CA THR A 13 1.43 3.96 -10.73
C THR A 13 1.77 3.06 -9.55
N THR A 14 1.39 3.46 -8.33
CA THR A 14 1.53 2.64 -7.12
C THR A 14 0.78 1.32 -7.27
N ALA A 15 -0.47 1.35 -7.71
CA ALA A 15 -1.30 0.16 -7.92
C ALA A 15 -0.69 -0.78 -8.97
N MET A 16 -0.13 -0.26 -10.06
CA MET A 16 0.58 -1.06 -11.08
C MET A 16 1.80 -1.78 -10.48
N ILE A 17 2.62 -1.07 -9.73
CA ILE A 17 3.83 -1.64 -9.12
C ILE A 17 3.45 -2.68 -8.06
N TRP A 18 2.47 -2.39 -7.22
CA TRP A 18 2.04 -3.32 -6.19
C TRP A 18 1.37 -4.56 -6.77
N GLY A 19 0.52 -4.41 -7.78
CA GLY A 19 -0.11 -5.53 -8.48
C GLY A 19 0.93 -6.51 -9.02
N SER A 20 1.94 -6.01 -9.75
CA SER A 20 3.02 -6.86 -10.26
C SER A 20 3.93 -7.42 -9.15
N SER A 21 4.05 -6.74 -8.00
CA SER A 21 4.86 -7.21 -6.88
C SER A 21 4.29 -8.44 -6.15
N PHE A 22 2.97 -8.73 -6.27
CA PHE A 22 2.38 -9.94 -5.72
C PHE A 22 2.96 -11.21 -6.34
N VAL A 23 3.30 -11.18 -7.63
CA VAL A 23 3.96 -12.31 -8.31
C VAL A 23 5.33 -12.57 -7.67
N ALA A 24 6.16 -11.54 -7.54
CA ALA A 24 7.49 -11.66 -6.93
C ALA A 24 7.42 -12.10 -5.44
N GLN A 25 6.44 -11.58 -4.69
CA GLN A 25 6.22 -11.96 -3.30
C GLN A 25 5.79 -13.42 -3.16
N SER A 26 4.91 -13.90 -4.04
CA SER A 26 4.45 -15.30 -4.07
C SER A 26 5.60 -16.23 -4.41
N THR A 27 6.39 -15.93 -5.45
CA THR A 27 7.56 -16.74 -5.82
C THR A 27 8.59 -16.83 -4.69
N SER A 28 8.84 -15.73 -3.99
CA SER A 28 9.79 -15.74 -2.87
C SER A 28 9.28 -16.51 -1.63
N ALA A 29 7.96 -16.61 -1.44
CA ALA A 29 7.36 -17.29 -0.29
C ALA A 29 7.66 -18.80 -0.27
N ASP A 30 7.97 -19.40 -1.41
CA ASP A 30 8.33 -20.81 -1.53
C ASP A 30 9.79 -21.09 -1.14
N HIS A 31 10.62 -20.05 -1.01
CA HIS A 31 12.07 -20.20 -0.87
C HIS A 31 12.63 -19.62 0.43
N ILE A 32 12.05 -18.54 0.94
CA ILE A 32 12.54 -17.86 2.16
C ILE A 32 11.40 -17.46 3.08
N GLY A 33 11.71 -17.36 4.38
CA GLY A 33 10.75 -16.97 5.40
C GLY A 33 10.19 -15.55 5.21
N ALA A 34 9.01 -15.32 5.74
CA ALA A 34 8.26 -14.06 5.59
C ALA A 34 9.01 -12.86 6.16
N PHE A 35 9.59 -13.02 7.35
CA PHE A 35 10.31 -11.95 8.03
C PHE A 35 11.66 -11.68 7.37
N THR A 36 12.36 -12.72 6.90
CA THR A 36 13.63 -12.62 6.17
C THR A 36 13.43 -11.84 4.88
N PHE A 37 12.40 -12.20 4.09
CA PHE A 37 12.05 -11.46 2.87
C PHE A 37 11.74 -10.00 3.17
N ASN A 38 10.88 -9.73 4.16
CA ASN A 38 10.48 -8.37 4.50
C ASN A 38 11.62 -7.53 5.08
N ALA A 39 12.49 -8.10 5.91
CA ALA A 39 13.68 -7.41 6.41
C ALA A 39 14.59 -6.98 5.26
N ALA A 40 14.90 -7.90 4.33
CA ALA A 40 15.79 -7.65 3.20
C ALA A 40 15.20 -6.62 2.22
N ARG A 41 13.93 -6.79 1.78
CA ARG A 41 13.31 -5.86 0.82
C ARG A 41 13.09 -4.47 1.41
N CYS A 42 12.69 -4.36 2.70
CA CYS A 42 12.48 -3.06 3.33
C CYS A 42 13.81 -2.33 3.57
N PHE A 43 14.88 -3.06 3.88
CA PHE A 43 16.21 -2.49 3.96
C PHE A 43 16.72 -2.00 2.60
N ALA A 44 16.50 -2.77 1.53
CA ALA A 44 16.79 -2.34 0.15
C ALA A 44 15.99 -1.07 -0.23
N GLY A 45 14.71 -1.00 0.12
CA GLY A 45 13.86 0.17 -0.07
C GLY A 45 14.36 1.40 0.70
N PHE A 46 14.76 1.21 1.96
CA PHE A 46 15.37 2.27 2.78
C PHE A 46 16.65 2.81 2.15
N LEU A 47 17.57 1.95 1.72
CA LEU A 47 18.81 2.37 1.06
C LEU A 47 18.54 3.11 -0.26
N ALA A 48 17.60 2.63 -1.07
CA ALA A 48 17.19 3.31 -2.30
C ALA A 48 16.64 4.72 -2.00
N LEU A 49 15.83 4.87 -0.97
CA LEU A 49 15.26 6.16 -0.56
C LEU A 49 16.33 7.12 -0.04
N LEU A 50 17.36 6.66 0.67
CA LEU A 50 18.49 7.51 1.08
C LEU A 50 19.18 8.16 -0.13
N VAL A 51 19.31 7.43 -1.23
CA VAL A 51 19.88 7.95 -2.49
C VAL A 51 18.90 8.89 -3.19
N LEU A 52 17.60 8.60 -3.15
CA LEU A 52 16.56 9.37 -3.84
C LEU A 52 16.24 10.70 -3.15
N ILE A 53 16.33 10.80 -1.81
CA ILE A 53 16.04 12.04 -1.06
C ILE A 53 16.79 13.26 -1.63
N PRO A 54 18.12 13.26 -1.79
CA PRO A 54 18.84 14.40 -2.32
C PRO A 54 18.49 14.69 -3.79
N LEU A 55 18.11 13.66 -4.57
CA LEU A 55 17.67 13.82 -5.94
C LEU A 55 16.32 14.55 -5.99
N PHE A 56 15.34 14.11 -5.21
CA PHE A 56 14.01 14.74 -5.13
C PHE A 56 14.09 16.18 -4.61
N ARG A 57 14.95 16.48 -3.65
CA ARG A 57 15.17 17.82 -3.13
C ARG A 57 15.73 18.80 -4.18
N ARG A 58 16.42 18.32 -5.21
CA ARG A 58 16.88 19.16 -6.33
C ARG A 58 15.73 19.63 -7.21
N PHE A 59 14.64 18.86 -7.27
CA PHE A 59 13.46 19.17 -8.07
C PHE A 59 12.37 19.88 -7.24
N ASP A 60 12.35 19.74 -5.92
CA ASP A 60 11.44 20.45 -5.03
C ASP A 60 12.03 21.79 -4.62
N LYS A 61 11.78 22.81 -5.46
CA LYS A 61 12.21 24.20 -5.24
C LYS A 61 11.27 24.97 -4.30
N GLN A 62 10.58 24.32 -3.38
CA GLN A 62 9.75 25.05 -2.42
C GLN A 62 10.66 25.90 -1.49
N PRO A 63 10.37 27.19 -1.32
CA PRO A 63 11.12 28.00 -0.38
C PRO A 63 10.92 27.45 1.03
N VAL A 64 11.96 26.84 1.57
CA VAL A 64 12.00 26.39 2.96
C VAL A 64 12.05 27.66 3.82
N GLN A 65 10.96 27.96 4.53
CA GLN A 65 11.03 29.02 5.53
C GLN A 65 12.13 28.67 6.53
N PRO A 66 13.02 29.64 6.86
CA PRO A 66 14.10 29.37 7.78
C PRO A 66 13.55 29.09 9.18
N LEU A 67 13.54 27.86 9.57
CA LEU A 67 13.16 27.41 10.91
C LEU A 67 14.30 27.71 11.89
N SER A 68 13.96 28.17 13.09
CA SER A 68 14.91 28.30 14.20
C SER A 68 15.55 26.93 14.55
N PRO A 69 16.72 26.89 15.22
CA PRO A 69 17.33 25.62 15.62
C PRO A 69 16.43 24.74 16.50
N GLN A 70 15.60 25.33 17.33
CA GLN A 70 14.64 24.62 18.18
C GLN A 70 13.49 24.03 17.35
N GLU A 71 12.94 24.78 16.41
CA GLU A 71 11.91 24.30 15.49
C GLU A 71 12.42 23.19 14.57
N LYS A 72 13.66 23.28 14.08
CA LYS A 72 14.30 22.20 13.31
C LYS A 72 14.39 20.91 14.11
N LYS A 73 14.81 21.01 15.38
CA LYS A 73 14.90 19.84 16.28
C LYS A 73 13.52 19.25 16.56
N ALA A 74 12.51 20.08 16.81
CA ALA A 74 11.13 19.62 17.02
C ALA A 74 10.55 18.96 15.76
N HIS A 75 10.75 19.58 14.58
CA HIS A 75 10.31 19.01 13.30
C HIS A 75 10.99 17.68 12.99
N PHE A 76 12.30 17.57 13.23
CA PHE A 76 13.03 16.30 13.05
C PHE A 76 12.52 15.19 13.99
N ARG A 77 12.29 15.51 15.28
CA ARG A 77 11.72 14.57 16.25
C ARG A 77 10.32 14.11 15.81
N GLY A 78 9.50 15.03 15.34
CA GLY A 78 8.16 14.72 14.83
C GLY A 78 8.19 13.85 13.56
N LEU A 79 9.14 14.10 12.65
CA LEU A 79 9.36 13.25 11.46
C LEU A 79 9.75 11.82 11.87
N ILE A 80 10.68 11.65 12.82
CA ILE A 80 11.09 10.34 13.32
C ILE A 80 9.92 9.62 13.98
N TRP A 81 9.14 10.32 14.82
CA TRP A 81 7.95 9.75 15.46
C TRP A 81 6.88 9.35 14.45
N GLY A 82 6.57 10.21 13.47
CA GLY A 82 5.64 9.89 12.39
C GLY A 82 6.10 8.69 11.57
N GLY A 83 7.40 8.66 11.20
CA GLY A 83 8.00 7.53 10.49
C GLY A 83 7.99 6.23 11.31
N PHE A 84 8.20 6.31 12.63
CA PHE A 84 8.08 5.17 13.55
C PHE A 84 6.65 4.62 13.57
N CYS A 85 5.63 5.47 13.72
CA CYS A 85 4.23 5.05 13.69
C CYS A 85 3.84 4.42 12.34
N CYS A 86 4.19 5.09 11.24
CA CYS A 86 3.95 4.57 9.88
C CYS A 86 4.68 3.25 9.65
N GLY A 87 5.97 3.17 10.06
CA GLY A 87 6.81 1.98 9.89
C GLY A 87 6.35 0.80 10.72
N THR A 88 5.86 1.03 11.94
CA THR A 88 5.30 -0.04 12.79
C THR A 88 4.01 -0.60 12.18
N ALA A 89 3.10 0.26 11.71
CA ALA A 89 1.88 -0.17 11.04
C ALA A 89 2.19 -0.93 9.73
N LEU A 90 3.16 -0.44 8.95
CA LEU A 90 3.60 -1.09 7.72
C LEU A 90 4.29 -2.43 7.98
N ALA A 91 5.13 -2.53 9.02
CA ALA A 91 5.78 -3.79 9.41
C ALA A 91 4.74 -4.86 9.76
N LEU A 92 3.73 -4.48 10.56
CA LEU A 92 2.63 -5.38 10.89
C LEU A 92 1.90 -5.85 9.63
N ALA A 93 1.55 -4.93 8.74
CA ALA A 93 0.84 -5.22 7.50
C ALA A 93 1.65 -6.15 6.58
N CYS A 94 2.90 -5.78 6.27
CA CYS A 94 3.75 -6.55 5.36
C CYS A 94 4.07 -7.95 5.88
N ASN A 95 4.37 -8.06 7.20
CA ASN A 95 4.72 -9.35 7.78
C ASN A 95 3.51 -10.28 7.84
N LEU A 96 2.32 -9.79 8.21
CA LEU A 96 1.09 -10.59 8.17
C LEU A 96 0.72 -11.02 6.75
N GLN A 97 0.90 -10.15 5.75
CA GLN A 97 0.66 -10.47 4.34
C GLN A 97 1.58 -11.60 3.88
N GLN A 98 2.88 -11.46 4.10
CA GLN A 98 3.86 -12.45 3.66
C GLN A 98 3.74 -13.77 4.43
N LEU A 99 3.43 -13.72 5.74
CA LEU A 99 3.10 -14.91 6.52
C LEU A 99 1.89 -15.66 5.96
N GLY A 100 0.84 -14.93 5.53
CA GLY A 100 -0.31 -15.54 4.87
C GLY A 100 0.08 -16.25 3.57
N MET A 101 0.96 -15.68 2.75
CA MET A 101 1.47 -16.32 1.53
C MET A 101 2.32 -17.54 1.84
N VAL A 102 3.26 -17.46 2.79
CA VAL A 102 4.07 -18.60 3.25
C VAL A 102 3.20 -19.71 3.84
N ALA A 103 2.09 -19.36 4.49
CA ALA A 103 1.08 -20.31 4.99
C ALA A 103 0.14 -20.86 3.92
N GLY A 104 0.37 -20.58 2.63
CA GLY A 104 -0.35 -21.15 1.49
C GLY A 104 -1.50 -20.31 0.92
N ALA A 105 -1.64 -19.03 1.31
CA ALA A 105 -2.60 -18.16 0.63
C ALA A 105 -2.10 -17.83 -0.79
N SER A 106 -2.93 -18.09 -1.81
CA SER A 106 -2.61 -17.75 -3.19
C SER A 106 -2.46 -16.22 -3.37
N ALA A 107 -1.66 -15.79 -4.36
CA ALA A 107 -1.47 -14.39 -4.67
C ALA A 107 -2.80 -13.64 -4.94
N GLY A 108 -3.72 -14.25 -5.70
CA GLY A 108 -5.04 -13.68 -5.97
C GLY A 108 -5.91 -13.53 -4.72
N LYS A 109 -5.93 -14.55 -3.84
CA LYS A 109 -6.70 -14.50 -2.59
C LYS A 109 -6.10 -13.49 -1.61
N THR A 110 -4.77 -13.44 -1.51
CA THR A 110 -4.04 -12.44 -0.73
C THR A 110 -4.34 -11.03 -1.22
N SER A 111 -4.29 -10.80 -2.52
CA SER A 111 -4.64 -9.50 -3.12
C SER A 111 -6.08 -9.10 -2.79
N PHE A 112 -7.06 -10.01 -2.95
CA PHE A 112 -8.46 -9.75 -2.62
C PHE A 112 -8.66 -9.33 -1.17
N ILE A 113 -8.16 -10.15 -0.23
CA ILE A 113 -8.38 -9.92 1.20
C ILE A 113 -7.62 -8.66 1.67
N THR A 114 -6.37 -8.47 1.21
CA THR A 114 -5.61 -7.26 1.52
C THR A 114 -6.35 -6.01 1.05
N THR A 115 -6.85 -6.02 -0.18
CA THR A 115 -7.53 -4.86 -0.78
C THR A 115 -8.86 -4.53 -0.09
N MET A 116 -9.36 -5.37 0.84
CA MET A 116 -10.49 -5.01 1.70
C MET A 116 -10.25 -3.75 2.55
N TYR A 117 -9.01 -3.25 2.62
CA TYR A 117 -8.77 -1.90 3.17
C TYR A 117 -9.62 -0.82 2.47
N VAL A 118 -10.04 -1.03 1.22
CA VAL A 118 -10.93 -0.09 0.50
C VAL A 118 -12.27 0.11 1.20
N VAL A 119 -12.74 -0.89 1.93
CA VAL A 119 -13.95 -0.83 2.78
C VAL A 119 -13.62 -0.32 4.18
N LEU A 120 -12.51 -0.82 4.74
CA LEU A 120 -12.12 -0.52 6.12
C LEU A 120 -11.71 0.96 6.30
N VAL A 121 -10.99 1.54 5.33
CA VAL A 121 -10.53 2.95 5.40
C VAL A 121 -11.70 3.94 5.55
N PRO A 122 -12.76 3.91 4.71
CA PRO A 122 -13.88 4.82 4.90
C PRO A 122 -14.66 4.54 6.20
N ILE A 123 -14.81 3.28 6.61
CA ILE A 123 -15.47 2.93 7.88
C ILE A 123 -14.68 3.53 9.05
N CYS A 124 -13.38 3.28 9.14
CA CYS A 124 -12.53 3.88 10.18
C CYS A 124 -12.49 5.41 10.07
N GLY A 125 -12.54 5.95 8.84
CA GLY A 125 -12.63 7.38 8.59
C GLY A 125 -13.87 8.04 9.21
N LEU A 126 -15.01 7.35 9.25
CA LEU A 126 -16.23 7.84 9.94
C LEU A 126 -15.98 8.03 11.45
N PHE A 127 -15.31 7.09 12.11
CA PHE A 127 -14.94 7.23 13.52
C PHE A 127 -14.00 8.40 13.76
N LEU A 128 -13.17 8.76 12.76
CA LEU A 128 -12.31 9.94 12.75
C LEU A 128 -13.05 11.22 12.29
N LYS A 129 -14.40 11.19 12.23
CA LYS A 129 -15.27 12.30 11.81
C LYS A 129 -14.99 12.80 10.38
N LYS A 130 -14.40 12.00 9.51
CA LYS A 130 -14.21 12.31 8.08
C LYS A 130 -15.51 12.08 7.32
N LYS A 131 -15.89 13.04 6.49
CA LYS A 131 -17.08 12.91 5.65
C LYS A 131 -16.74 12.14 4.38
N VAL A 132 -17.41 11.02 4.16
CA VAL A 132 -17.27 10.21 2.95
C VAL A 132 -18.51 10.42 2.08
N PRO A 133 -18.38 10.93 0.84
CA PRO A 133 -19.50 11.14 -0.08
C PRO A 133 -20.19 9.81 -0.44
N LEU A 134 -21.51 9.87 -0.73
CA LEU A 134 -22.29 8.70 -1.16
C LEU A 134 -21.72 8.04 -2.42
N THR A 135 -21.23 8.84 -3.36
CA THR A 135 -20.58 8.36 -4.60
C THR A 135 -19.38 7.46 -4.30
N VAL A 136 -18.60 7.77 -3.26
CA VAL A 136 -17.49 6.93 -2.81
C VAL A 136 -17.99 5.63 -2.20
N TRP A 137 -19.07 5.63 -1.41
CA TRP A 137 -19.67 4.41 -0.87
C TRP A 137 -20.19 3.48 -1.97
N LEU A 138 -20.87 4.05 -2.98
CA LEU A 138 -21.29 3.28 -4.16
C LEU A 138 -20.09 2.70 -4.90
N GLY A 139 -19.03 3.50 -5.07
CA GLY A 139 -17.77 3.02 -5.63
C GLY A 139 -17.17 1.86 -4.84
N VAL A 140 -17.14 1.95 -3.50
CA VAL A 140 -16.65 0.88 -2.62
C VAL A 140 -17.47 -0.40 -2.79
N MET A 141 -18.80 -0.32 -2.85
CA MET A 141 -19.65 -1.51 -3.05
C MET A 141 -19.39 -2.19 -4.40
N ILE A 142 -19.24 -1.40 -5.46
CA ILE A 142 -18.90 -1.93 -6.80
C ILE A 142 -17.49 -2.51 -6.80
N ALA A 143 -16.52 -1.85 -6.12
CA ALA A 143 -15.16 -2.35 -6.00
C ALA A 143 -15.11 -3.72 -5.30
N VAL A 144 -15.86 -3.91 -4.21
CA VAL A 144 -15.95 -5.22 -3.52
C VAL A 144 -16.48 -6.31 -4.45
N ALA A 145 -17.55 -6.01 -5.22
CA ALA A 145 -18.08 -6.96 -6.19
C ALA A 145 -17.06 -7.27 -7.31
N GLY A 146 -16.35 -6.24 -7.79
CA GLY A 146 -15.29 -6.38 -8.78
C GLY A 146 -14.12 -7.23 -8.26
N LEU A 147 -13.65 -6.96 -7.04
CA LEU A 147 -12.59 -7.72 -6.37
C LEU A 147 -12.98 -9.19 -6.19
N TYR A 148 -14.22 -9.45 -5.78
CA TYR A 148 -14.73 -10.82 -5.68
C TYR A 148 -14.66 -11.55 -7.02
N CYS A 149 -15.15 -10.92 -8.09
CA CYS A 149 -15.10 -11.51 -9.43
C CYS A 149 -13.67 -11.72 -9.94
N LEU A 150 -12.74 -10.81 -9.58
CA LEU A 150 -11.37 -10.80 -10.05
C LEU A 150 -10.49 -11.87 -9.36
N CYS A 151 -10.62 -12.00 -8.05
CA CYS A 151 -9.65 -12.73 -7.24
C CYS A 151 -10.13 -14.08 -6.75
N ILE A 152 -11.45 -14.35 -6.69
CA ILE A 152 -11.99 -15.60 -6.18
C ILE A 152 -12.31 -16.54 -7.36
N LYS A 153 -11.44 -17.52 -7.59
CA LYS A 153 -11.55 -18.51 -8.68
C LYS A 153 -12.36 -19.73 -8.28
N GLU A 154 -12.27 -20.14 -7.01
CA GLU A 154 -12.86 -21.37 -6.45
C GLU A 154 -13.87 -21.05 -5.32
N ASP A 155 -14.42 -22.11 -4.70
CA ASP A 155 -15.28 -21.95 -3.53
C ASP A 155 -14.56 -21.20 -2.41
N PHE A 156 -15.23 -20.21 -1.84
CA PHE A 156 -14.67 -19.36 -0.79
C PHE A 156 -14.63 -20.12 0.54
N THR A 157 -13.52 -20.80 0.80
CA THR A 157 -13.23 -21.40 2.11
C THR A 157 -12.25 -20.50 2.86
N ILE A 158 -12.55 -20.20 4.14
CA ILE A 158 -11.66 -19.41 5.00
C ILE A 158 -10.75 -20.40 5.76
N VAL A 159 -9.44 -20.25 5.56
CA VAL A 159 -8.42 -21.04 6.25
C VAL A 159 -7.50 -20.10 7.06
N PHE A 160 -6.60 -20.67 7.88
CA PHE A 160 -5.73 -19.88 8.76
C PHE A 160 -4.90 -18.82 8.01
N SER A 161 -4.40 -19.16 6.82
CA SER A 161 -3.66 -18.20 5.98
C SER A 161 -4.50 -16.97 5.60
N ASP A 162 -5.80 -17.15 5.33
CA ASP A 162 -6.72 -16.05 5.02
C ASP A 162 -6.96 -15.14 6.21
N PHE A 163 -7.00 -15.72 7.42
CA PHE A 163 -7.12 -14.94 8.65
C PHE A 163 -5.91 -14.03 8.86
N LEU A 164 -4.68 -14.50 8.57
CA LEU A 164 -3.48 -13.67 8.61
C LEU A 164 -3.57 -12.50 7.62
N VAL A 165 -4.04 -12.76 6.40
CA VAL A 165 -4.22 -11.72 5.38
C VAL A 165 -5.37 -10.76 5.74
N LEU A 166 -6.40 -11.21 6.43
CA LEU A 166 -7.46 -10.32 6.94
C LEU A 166 -6.90 -9.37 8.00
N LEU A 167 -6.10 -9.86 8.93
CA LEU A 167 -5.39 -9.00 9.89
C LEU A 167 -4.45 -8.01 9.18
N CYS A 168 -3.81 -8.44 8.10
CA CYS A 168 -3.02 -7.56 7.24
C CYS A 168 -3.87 -6.42 6.66
N ALA A 169 -5.10 -6.67 6.20
CA ALA A 169 -5.99 -5.62 5.67
C ALA A 169 -6.31 -4.55 6.73
N PHE A 170 -6.53 -4.94 7.99
CA PHE A 170 -6.67 -4.00 9.11
C PHE A 170 -5.37 -3.21 9.36
N ALA A 171 -4.22 -3.86 9.30
CA ALA A 171 -2.94 -3.21 9.49
C ALA A 171 -2.62 -2.21 8.36
N TYR A 172 -2.92 -2.52 7.11
CA TYR A 172 -2.83 -1.55 6.00
C TYR A 172 -3.81 -0.40 6.15
N THR A 173 -5.04 -0.67 6.63
CA THR A 173 -5.99 0.40 6.95
C THR A 173 -5.39 1.35 7.98
N LEU A 174 -4.81 0.83 9.04
CA LEU A 174 -4.13 1.63 10.06
C LEU A 174 -2.97 2.43 9.44
N GLN A 175 -2.12 1.79 8.63
CA GLN A 175 -1.00 2.45 7.95
C GLN A 175 -1.47 3.62 7.06
N ILE A 176 -2.53 3.44 6.26
CA ILE A 176 -3.11 4.48 5.41
C ILE A 176 -3.60 5.67 6.26
N LEU A 177 -4.28 5.40 7.38
CA LEU A 177 -4.81 6.45 8.27
C LEU A 177 -3.69 7.18 9.04
N VAL A 178 -2.65 6.47 9.45
CA VAL A 178 -1.46 7.05 10.10
C VAL A 178 -0.69 7.95 9.12
N ILE A 179 -0.50 7.51 7.88
CA ILE A 179 0.09 8.35 6.82
C ILE A 179 -0.75 9.61 6.60
N ASP A 180 -2.07 9.49 6.51
CA ASP A 180 -2.97 10.63 6.32
C ASP A 180 -2.87 11.67 7.44
N HIS A 181 -2.53 11.22 8.66
CA HIS A 181 -2.28 12.10 9.78
C HIS A 181 -0.92 12.81 9.68
N PHE A 182 0.15 12.11 9.35
CA PHE A 182 1.51 12.68 9.40
C PHE A 182 1.98 13.32 8.09
N ALA A 183 1.58 12.81 6.92
CA ALA A 183 2.06 13.28 5.63
C ALA A 183 1.85 14.78 5.36
N PRO A 184 0.76 15.44 5.83
CA PRO A 184 0.61 16.89 5.64
C PRO A 184 1.67 17.73 6.33
N HIS A 185 2.31 17.22 7.38
CA HIS A 185 3.21 17.98 8.26
C HIS A 185 4.69 17.81 7.91
N TYR A 186 5.05 16.78 7.13
CA TYR A 186 6.44 16.41 6.87
C TYR A 186 6.72 16.26 5.37
N ASP A 187 8.00 16.24 5.03
CA ASP A 187 8.44 15.84 3.68
C ASP A 187 8.09 14.39 3.42
N GLY A 188 7.35 14.12 2.33
CA GLY A 188 6.81 12.79 2.04
C GLY A 188 7.90 11.76 1.74
N VAL A 189 8.99 12.16 1.09
CA VAL A 189 10.11 11.26 0.77
C VAL A 189 10.89 10.93 2.05
N ALA A 190 11.13 11.94 2.91
CA ALA A 190 11.79 11.73 4.19
C ALA A 190 10.93 10.86 5.13
N LEU A 191 9.60 11.08 5.15
CA LEU A 191 8.67 10.26 5.92
C LEU A 191 8.69 8.80 5.44
N SER A 192 8.67 8.56 4.12
CA SER A 192 8.80 7.23 3.52
C SER A 192 10.11 6.56 3.91
N CYS A 193 11.23 7.29 3.86
CA CYS A 193 12.54 6.75 4.23
C CYS A 193 12.58 6.29 5.69
N VAL A 194 12.09 7.12 6.64
CA VAL A 194 12.04 6.77 8.06
C VAL A 194 11.05 5.61 8.30
N GLN A 195 9.91 5.59 7.60
CA GLN A 195 8.96 4.47 7.63
C GLN A 195 9.64 3.15 7.25
N PHE A 196 10.38 3.11 6.12
CA PHE A 196 11.08 1.90 5.68
C PHE A 196 12.19 1.47 6.60
N PHE A 197 12.91 2.40 7.23
CA PHE A 197 13.89 2.09 8.25
C PHE A 197 13.25 1.30 9.41
N PHE A 198 12.16 1.82 9.99
CA PHE A 198 11.51 1.13 11.11
C PHE A 198 10.82 -0.17 10.68
N THR A 199 10.27 -0.24 9.46
CA THR A 199 9.72 -1.48 8.91
C THR A 199 10.80 -2.56 8.80
N ALA A 200 11.98 -2.20 8.28
CA ALA A 200 13.12 -3.11 8.19
C ALA A 200 13.60 -3.57 9.56
N VAL A 201 13.71 -2.66 10.54
CA VAL A 201 14.11 -2.99 11.92
C VAL A 201 13.13 -3.96 12.57
N TRP A 202 11.81 -3.70 12.50
CA TRP A 202 10.81 -4.59 13.06
C TRP A 202 10.80 -5.97 12.39
N SER A 203 10.90 -6.00 11.05
CA SER A 203 10.99 -7.27 10.31
C SER A 203 12.27 -8.03 10.64
N ALA A 204 13.42 -7.33 10.82
CA ALA A 204 14.68 -7.94 11.20
C ALA A 204 14.64 -8.52 12.64
N VAL A 205 13.99 -7.82 13.57
CA VAL A 205 13.77 -8.35 14.92
C VAL A 205 12.93 -9.63 14.88
N CYS A 206 11.81 -9.62 14.12
CA CYS A 206 10.99 -10.81 13.94
C CYS A 206 11.75 -11.94 13.22
N MET A 207 12.55 -11.63 12.21
CA MET A 207 13.42 -12.59 11.52
C MET A 207 14.37 -13.28 12.49
N LEU A 208 15.06 -12.53 13.35
CA LEU A 208 16.00 -13.10 14.33
C LEU A 208 15.30 -13.96 15.38
N VAL A 209 14.07 -13.61 15.77
CA VAL A 209 13.32 -14.33 16.81
C VAL A 209 12.66 -15.60 16.26
N PHE A 210 12.09 -15.53 15.05
CA PHE A 210 11.24 -16.61 14.53
C PHE A 210 11.85 -17.42 13.38
N GLU A 211 12.85 -16.88 12.68
CA GLU A 211 13.48 -17.49 11.51
C GLU A 211 15.00 -17.61 11.63
N GLY A 212 15.59 -17.24 12.78
CA GLY A 212 17.05 -17.19 12.97
C GLY A 212 17.77 -18.49 12.63
N ASP A 213 17.19 -19.63 13.00
CA ASP A 213 17.75 -20.96 12.74
C ASP A 213 17.58 -21.42 11.27
N GLN A 214 16.72 -20.74 10.50
CA GLN A 214 16.39 -21.08 9.10
C GLN A 214 17.07 -20.16 8.09
N LEU A 215 17.91 -19.22 8.56
CA LEU A 215 18.58 -18.25 7.69
C LEU A 215 19.55 -18.97 6.74
N SER A 216 19.29 -18.86 5.44
CA SER A 216 20.13 -19.41 4.38
C SER A 216 20.56 -18.31 3.42
N TRP A 217 21.87 -18.08 3.34
CA TRP A 217 22.44 -17.14 2.38
C TRP A 217 22.18 -17.54 0.93
N THR A 218 22.14 -18.84 0.63
CA THR A 218 21.85 -19.34 -0.72
C THR A 218 20.41 -19.05 -1.10
N ALA A 219 19.45 -19.28 -0.21
CA ALA A 219 18.04 -18.95 -0.42
C ALA A 219 17.83 -17.43 -0.56
N LEU A 220 18.51 -16.61 0.26
CA LEU A 220 18.43 -15.16 0.15
C LEU A 220 18.97 -14.66 -1.22
N LEU A 221 20.08 -15.22 -1.67
CA LEU A 221 20.67 -14.86 -2.96
C LEU A 221 19.82 -15.32 -4.15
N SER A 222 19.15 -16.47 -4.06
CA SER A 222 18.24 -16.94 -5.12
C SER A 222 17.02 -16.05 -5.30
N CYS A 223 16.55 -15.38 -4.23
CA CYS A 223 15.43 -14.43 -4.27
C CYS A 223 15.87 -12.96 -4.40
N MET A 224 17.15 -12.70 -4.75
CA MET A 224 17.67 -11.33 -4.77
C MET A 224 16.94 -10.45 -5.80
N GLY A 225 16.52 -11.00 -6.93
CA GLY A 225 15.75 -10.29 -7.95
C GLY A 225 14.42 -9.77 -7.39
N GLU A 226 13.66 -10.63 -6.74
CA GLU A 226 12.38 -10.33 -6.09
C GLU A 226 12.57 -9.33 -4.94
N ILE A 227 13.58 -9.53 -4.12
CA ILE A 227 13.92 -8.63 -3.00
C ILE A 227 14.23 -7.22 -3.50
N LEU A 228 15.07 -7.08 -4.52
CA LEU A 228 15.42 -5.77 -5.07
C LEU A 228 14.24 -5.12 -5.80
N TYR A 229 13.50 -5.90 -6.59
CA TYR A 229 12.31 -5.39 -7.27
C TYR A 229 11.27 -4.90 -6.27
N VAL A 230 10.89 -5.72 -5.31
CA VAL A 230 9.88 -5.36 -4.32
C VAL A 230 10.43 -4.28 -3.36
N GLY A 231 11.71 -4.33 -2.99
CA GLY A 231 12.33 -3.33 -2.12
C GLY A 231 12.39 -1.94 -2.76
N ILE A 232 12.95 -1.84 -3.97
CA ILE A 232 13.21 -0.55 -4.63
C ILE A 232 11.94 0.03 -5.24
N PHE A 233 11.22 -0.77 -6.06
CA PHE A 233 10.06 -0.25 -6.79
C PHE A 233 8.79 -0.28 -5.93
N SER A 234 8.44 -1.42 -5.33
CA SER A 234 7.23 -1.53 -4.49
C SER A 234 7.43 -0.80 -3.17
N GLY A 235 8.58 -0.99 -2.51
CA GLY A 235 8.94 -0.31 -1.27
C GLY A 235 9.31 1.16 -1.47
N GLY A 236 10.44 1.41 -2.09
CA GLY A 236 11.00 2.76 -2.22
C GLY A 236 10.10 3.70 -3.02
N LEU A 237 9.77 3.34 -4.26
CA LEU A 237 9.02 4.23 -5.15
C LEU A 237 7.52 4.26 -4.83
N ALA A 238 6.83 3.11 -4.85
CA ALA A 238 5.37 3.08 -4.79
C ALA A 238 4.82 3.61 -3.45
N TYR A 239 5.38 3.23 -2.29
CA TYR A 239 4.97 3.81 -1.00
C TYR A 239 5.27 5.30 -0.89
N THR A 240 6.34 5.78 -1.50
CA THR A 240 6.61 7.23 -1.57
C THR A 240 5.54 7.94 -2.40
N LEU A 241 5.16 7.40 -3.55
CA LEU A 241 4.06 7.93 -4.37
C LEU A 241 2.73 7.91 -3.61
N GLN A 242 2.44 6.84 -2.83
CA GLN A 242 1.28 6.78 -1.95
C GLN A 242 1.27 7.93 -0.93
N ILE A 243 2.38 8.14 -0.21
CA ILE A 243 2.49 9.21 0.80
C ILE A 243 2.28 10.58 0.16
N LEU A 244 2.90 10.83 -1.01
CA LEU A 244 2.74 12.07 -1.74
C LEU A 244 1.29 12.27 -2.23
N ALA A 245 0.63 11.20 -2.69
CA ALA A 245 -0.77 11.22 -3.10
C ALA A 245 -1.69 11.54 -1.90
N GLN A 246 -1.49 10.90 -0.75
CA GLN A 246 -2.26 11.14 0.46
C GLN A 246 -2.06 12.56 1.00
N LYS A 247 -0.82 13.07 0.98
CA LYS A 247 -0.49 14.45 1.37
C LYS A 247 -1.29 15.49 0.58
N GLU A 248 -1.41 15.31 -0.73
CA GLU A 248 -2.07 16.26 -1.62
C GLU A 248 -3.60 16.05 -1.67
N SER A 249 -4.07 14.81 -1.55
CA SER A 249 -5.49 14.46 -1.64
C SER A 249 -6.28 14.86 -0.40
N ARG A 250 -5.68 14.78 0.78
CA ARG A 250 -6.35 14.93 2.10
C ARG A 250 -7.59 14.05 2.27
N ASN A 251 -7.75 13.04 1.41
CA ASN A 251 -8.86 12.08 1.46
C ASN A 251 -8.32 10.65 1.28
N PRO A 252 -8.07 9.94 2.38
CA PRO A 252 -7.49 8.59 2.33
C PRO A 252 -8.38 7.58 1.61
N THR A 253 -9.70 7.74 1.67
CA THR A 253 -10.66 6.86 0.99
C THR A 253 -10.53 6.94 -0.53
N MET A 254 -10.34 8.14 -1.09
CA MET A 254 -10.13 8.29 -2.54
C MET A 254 -8.83 7.65 -2.99
N VAL A 255 -7.77 7.82 -2.19
CA VAL A 255 -6.47 7.21 -2.49
C VAL A 255 -6.56 5.69 -2.37
N SER A 256 -7.16 5.16 -1.29
CA SER A 256 -7.31 3.71 -1.11
C SER A 256 -8.11 3.03 -2.23
N LEU A 257 -9.14 3.71 -2.75
CA LEU A 257 -9.92 3.20 -3.88
C LEU A 257 -9.10 3.13 -5.19
N LEU A 258 -8.24 4.13 -5.45
CA LEU A 258 -7.34 4.07 -6.60
C LEU A 258 -6.27 2.99 -6.42
N LEU A 259 -5.74 2.85 -5.21
CA LEU A 259 -4.77 1.80 -4.88
C LEU A 259 -5.36 0.40 -5.04
N SER A 260 -6.67 0.21 -4.81
CA SER A 260 -7.33 -1.10 -4.97
C SER A 260 -7.26 -1.66 -6.39
N LEU A 261 -6.93 -0.83 -7.40
CA LEU A 261 -6.60 -1.29 -8.76
C LEU A 261 -5.34 -2.19 -8.79
N GLU A 262 -4.58 -2.28 -7.71
CA GLU A 262 -3.47 -3.24 -7.60
C GLU A 262 -3.92 -4.68 -7.91
N SER A 263 -5.16 -5.05 -7.55
CA SER A 263 -5.72 -6.37 -7.87
C SER A 263 -5.95 -6.57 -9.36
N VAL A 264 -6.37 -5.53 -10.07
CA VAL A 264 -6.49 -5.55 -11.54
C VAL A 264 -5.12 -5.74 -12.19
N PHE A 265 -4.15 -4.94 -11.77
CA PHE A 265 -2.78 -5.05 -12.27
C PHE A 265 -2.11 -6.37 -11.87
N GLY A 266 -2.45 -6.94 -10.70
CA GLY A 266 -1.98 -8.24 -10.26
C GLY A 266 -2.42 -9.37 -11.20
N VAL A 267 -3.70 -9.41 -11.57
CA VAL A 267 -4.22 -10.40 -12.53
C VAL A 267 -3.63 -10.18 -13.92
N LEU A 268 -3.49 -8.93 -14.38
CA LEU A 268 -2.83 -8.63 -15.65
C LEU A 268 -1.36 -9.06 -15.64
N ALA A 269 -0.64 -8.85 -14.55
CA ALA A 269 0.74 -9.32 -14.40
C ALA A 269 0.82 -10.85 -14.42
N GLY A 270 -0.08 -11.56 -13.74
CA GLY A 270 -0.19 -13.02 -13.82
C GLY A 270 -0.43 -13.51 -15.25
N ALA A 271 -1.33 -12.86 -15.98
CA ALA A 271 -1.59 -13.21 -17.38
C ALA A 271 -0.36 -12.97 -18.28
N ILE A 272 0.41 -11.89 -18.07
CA ILE A 272 1.57 -11.54 -18.90
C ILE A 272 2.80 -12.37 -18.54
N PHE A 273 3.14 -12.45 -17.24
CA PHE A 273 4.40 -13.06 -16.80
C PHE A 273 4.27 -14.57 -16.55
N LEU A 274 3.11 -15.04 -16.07
CA LEU A 274 2.85 -16.45 -15.78
C LEU A 274 2.03 -17.12 -16.89
N GLN A 275 1.68 -16.41 -17.97
CA GLN A 275 0.87 -16.89 -19.09
C GLN A 275 -0.50 -17.46 -18.65
N GLU A 276 -1.06 -16.95 -17.55
CA GLU A 276 -2.36 -17.35 -17.04
C GLU A 276 -3.47 -16.85 -17.97
N LYS A 277 -4.45 -17.72 -18.28
CA LYS A 277 -5.62 -17.32 -19.07
C LYS A 277 -6.66 -16.68 -18.15
N MET A 278 -7.05 -15.45 -18.48
CA MET A 278 -8.11 -14.76 -17.77
C MET A 278 -9.48 -15.35 -18.14
N SER A 279 -10.30 -15.63 -17.13
CA SER A 279 -11.70 -16.06 -17.28
C SER A 279 -12.62 -14.85 -17.56
N GLY A 280 -13.82 -15.11 -18.09
CA GLY A 280 -14.83 -14.07 -18.26
C GLY A 280 -15.22 -13.35 -16.95
N LYS A 281 -15.17 -14.07 -15.82
CA LYS A 281 -15.40 -13.52 -14.47
C LYS A 281 -14.32 -12.50 -14.08
N GLU A 282 -13.06 -12.79 -14.41
CA GLU A 282 -11.94 -11.87 -14.16
C GLU A 282 -12.02 -10.60 -15.02
N TYR A 283 -12.42 -10.73 -16.30
CA TYR A 283 -12.67 -9.54 -17.14
C TYR A 283 -13.81 -8.67 -16.58
N LEU A 284 -14.91 -9.29 -16.13
CA LEU A 284 -16.00 -8.56 -15.47
C LEU A 284 -15.51 -7.84 -14.21
N GLY A 285 -14.66 -8.50 -13.39
CA GLY A 285 -14.04 -7.92 -12.21
C GLY A 285 -13.22 -6.67 -12.53
N CYS A 286 -12.37 -6.73 -13.57
CA CYS A 286 -11.60 -5.56 -14.03
C CYS A 286 -12.50 -4.39 -14.42
N VAL A 287 -13.57 -4.64 -15.17
CA VAL A 287 -14.52 -3.60 -15.58
C VAL A 287 -15.23 -2.98 -14.38
N LEU A 288 -15.70 -3.78 -13.42
CA LEU A 288 -16.33 -3.29 -12.19
C LEU A 288 -15.36 -2.43 -11.37
N MET A 289 -14.09 -2.82 -11.23
CA MET A 289 -13.08 -2.03 -10.53
C MET A 289 -12.86 -0.67 -11.19
N LEU A 290 -12.76 -0.62 -12.51
CA LEU A 290 -12.63 0.65 -13.24
C LEU A 290 -13.86 1.54 -13.07
N ILE A 291 -15.08 0.97 -13.15
CA ILE A 291 -16.34 1.70 -12.91
C ILE A 291 -16.35 2.26 -11.49
N ALA A 292 -15.95 1.48 -10.49
CA ALA A 292 -15.89 1.91 -9.10
C ALA A 292 -15.01 3.14 -8.90
N VAL A 293 -13.80 3.11 -9.48
CA VAL A 293 -12.84 4.22 -9.42
C VAL A 293 -13.39 5.48 -10.10
N VAL A 294 -13.97 5.34 -11.29
CA VAL A 294 -14.56 6.47 -12.03
C VAL A 294 -15.73 7.07 -11.25
N LEU A 295 -16.64 6.23 -10.74
CA LEU A 295 -17.82 6.68 -9.97
C LEU A 295 -17.41 7.46 -8.71
N ALA A 296 -16.41 6.99 -7.99
CA ALA A 296 -15.94 7.67 -6.77
C ALA A 296 -15.27 9.03 -7.05
N GLN A 297 -14.79 9.26 -8.26
CA GLN A 297 -14.18 10.54 -8.66
C GLN A 297 -15.22 11.56 -9.13
N LEU A 298 -16.49 11.15 -9.36
CA LEU A 298 -17.54 12.09 -9.73
C LEU A 298 -17.79 13.09 -8.59
N PRO A 299 -17.98 14.37 -8.92
CA PRO A 299 -18.31 15.37 -7.92
C PRO A 299 -19.61 15.00 -7.21
N ALA A 300 -19.62 15.06 -5.87
CA ALA A 300 -20.85 14.84 -5.12
C ALA A 300 -21.95 15.81 -5.62
N PRO A 301 -23.19 15.34 -5.80
CA PRO A 301 -24.29 16.20 -6.23
C PRO A 301 -24.42 17.36 -5.23
N LYS A 302 -24.39 18.59 -5.72
CA LYS A 302 -24.59 19.77 -4.87
C LYS A 302 -25.99 19.63 -4.25
N ARG A 303 -26.08 19.47 -2.94
CA ARG A 303 -27.34 19.61 -2.22
C ARG A 303 -27.90 21.00 -2.56
N LYS A 304 -28.98 21.07 -3.31
CA LYS A 304 -29.78 22.31 -3.39
C LYS A 304 -30.23 22.58 -1.97
N ILE A 305 -29.64 23.58 -1.32
CA ILE A 305 -30.22 24.17 -0.11
C ILE A 305 -31.52 24.77 -0.64
N ALA A 306 -32.66 24.16 -0.31
CA ALA A 306 -33.95 24.79 -0.51
C ALA A 306 -33.91 26.09 0.31
N ALA A 307 -33.92 27.20 -0.36
CA ALA A 307 -34.20 28.49 0.27
C ALA A 307 -35.57 28.33 0.95
N ILE A 308 -35.59 28.30 2.24
CA ILE A 308 -36.81 28.46 3.02
C ILE A 308 -37.04 29.96 2.98
N GLU A 309 -37.98 30.38 2.10
CA GLU A 309 -38.66 31.68 2.14
C GLU A 309 -39.58 31.72 3.35
#